data_2641527461675617797160944a11bb63
#
_entry.id   2641527461675617797160944a11bb63
#
_cell.length_a   1.000
_cell.length_b   1.000
_cell.length_c   1.000
_cell.angle_alpha   90.00
_cell.angle_beta   90.00
_cell.angle_gamma   90.00
#
_symmetry.space_group_name_H-M   'P 1'
#
loop_
_entity.id
_entity.type
_entity.pdbx_description
1 polymer ?
#
loop_
_entity_poly.entity_id
_entity_poly.type
_entity_poly.pdbx_seq_one_letter_code
_entity_poly.pdbx_strand_id
1 'polypeptide(L)'
;VASNYISPISMDALSNLCQELGKNNYINAHDFERYQVKRGLRNSDGTGVMAGLTRICSVEGYYILDGERIPTDGKLSYRGYDIRDLVDNCIAEDRFGYEEVVWLLLFGNLPTANQLYSLHEVLSECRALPDEFVEDVIMKHASKDIMNKMARCILSLYSFDENPDDTSIPNVLRQSLQLIAQTPTIMNSAYQIKRRTFYNKTMFLHPINKEQTMAEYILNQLRVDKTFTREEAKLLDICLMLHADHGGGNNSTFSTRVLTSSGTDTYSAITAGFGSLKGPRHGGANIRVTHMMEDIIAHVADPTKPEQVKDYLVKILNKEAGDGSGLIYGMGHAVYTKSDPRAVILKSNARKLAYEAGFEKEFKTLENVEMLTPEVFAEVKGDDKVMCANVDLYSGLVYKVLKIPEDLFTPLFATARIAGWCAHRLEELISGGRIMRPAYKSVAHTRTYIAPADREVQG
;
A
#
# COMPACT_ATOMS: atom_id res chain seq x y z
N VAL A 1 8.20 -28.51 -7.66
CA VAL A 1 8.91 -28.68 -6.38
C VAL A 1 9.78 -27.45 -6.22
N ALA A 2 9.41 -26.54 -5.31
CA ALA A 2 10.27 -25.42 -4.94
C ALA A 2 11.57 -26.03 -4.39
N SER A 3 12.71 -25.73 -5.01
CA SER A 3 14.01 -26.14 -4.48
C SER A 3 14.15 -25.46 -3.11
N ASN A 4 14.17 -26.26 -2.05
CA ASN A 4 14.47 -25.75 -0.71
C ASN A 4 15.95 -25.33 -0.72
N TYR A 5 16.20 -24.03 -0.87
CA TYR A 5 17.52 -23.51 -0.62
C TYR A 5 17.81 -23.64 0.87
N ILE A 6 18.72 -24.53 1.20
CA ILE A 6 19.19 -24.69 2.58
C ILE A 6 20.44 -23.80 2.72
N SER A 7 20.40 -22.91 3.70
CA SER A 7 21.57 -22.08 4.00
C SER A 7 22.77 -22.96 4.39
N PRO A 8 23.96 -22.72 3.86
CA PRO A 8 25.17 -23.47 4.24
C PRO A 8 25.70 -23.09 5.62
N ILE A 9 25.14 -22.05 6.26
CA ILE A 9 25.56 -21.58 7.59
C ILE A 9 24.93 -22.48 8.66
N SER A 10 25.77 -23.12 9.50
CA SER A 10 25.27 -23.88 10.65
C SER A 10 24.60 -22.98 11.68
N MET A 11 23.64 -23.53 12.45
CA MET A 11 22.95 -22.78 13.49
C MET A 11 23.91 -22.27 14.57
N ASP A 12 24.94 -23.06 14.92
CA ASP A 12 25.94 -22.67 15.92
C ASP A 12 26.82 -21.51 15.41
N ALA A 13 27.27 -21.58 14.16
CA ALA A 13 28.03 -20.49 13.55
C ALA A 13 27.18 -19.21 13.47
N LEU A 14 25.90 -19.32 13.10
CA LEU A 14 24.98 -18.18 13.04
C LEU A 14 24.75 -17.58 14.44
N SER A 15 24.57 -18.43 15.47
CA SER A 15 24.39 -17.95 16.85
C SER A 15 25.58 -17.16 17.35
N ASN A 16 26.80 -17.66 17.13
CA ASN A 16 28.03 -16.97 17.50
C ASN A 16 28.18 -15.61 16.79
N LEU A 17 27.91 -15.59 15.48
CA LEU A 17 27.95 -14.34 14.71
C LEU A 17 26.88 -13.34 15.16
N CYS A 18 25.70 -13.80 15.56
CA CYS A 18 24.65 -12.93 16.14
C CYS A 18 25.07 -12.30 17.47
N GLN A 19 25.76 -13.06 18.33
CA GLN A 19 26.30 -12.51 19.57
C GLN A 19 27.33 -11.41 19.30
N GLU A 20 28.25 -11.63 18.36
CA GLU A 20 29.22 -10.60 17.96
C GLU A 20 28.54 -9.37 17.36
N LEU A 21 27.53 -9.59 16.50
CA LEU A 21 26.75 -8.50 15.91
C LEU A 21 26.10 -7.62 16.96
N GLY A 22 25.58 -8.18 18.05
CA GLY A 22 24.91 -7.46 19.12
C GLY A 22 25.82 -6.53 19.93
N LYS A 23 27.12 -6.85 20.03
CA LYS A 23 28.06 -6.13 20.91
C LYS A 23 28.28 -4.66 20.53
N ASN A 24 28.32 -4.33 19.23
CA ASN A 24 28.77 -3.02 18.75
C ASN A 24 27.78 -2.30 17.81
N ASN A 25 26.57 -2.85 17.58
CA ASN A 25 25.62 -2.30 16.62
C ASN A 25 24.43 -1.57 17.26
N TYR A 26 24.51 -1.29 18.56
CA TYR A 26 23.48 -0.55 19.27
C TYR A 26 23.71 0.97 19.16
N ILE A 27 22.66 1.70 18.79
CA ILE A 27 22.63 3.16 18.85
C ILE A 27 21.77 3.56 20.04
N ASN A 28 22.32 4.34 20.97
CA ASN A 28 21.61 4.79 22.16
C ASN A 28 20.43 5.69 21.76
N ALA A 29 19.27 5.44 22.35
CA ALA A 29 18.06 6.23 22.09
C ALA A 29 18.26 7.73 22.40
N HIS A 30 19.05 8.07 23.44
CA HIS A 30 19.39 9.45 23.79
C HIS A 30 20.23 10.18 22.73
N ASP A 31 20.95 9.46 21.87
CA ASP A 31 21.71 10.09 20.79
C ASP A 31 20.80 10.75 19.75
N PHE A 32 19.58 10.20 19.51
CA PHE A 32 18.62 10.82 18.62
C PHE A 32 18.14 12.18 19.14
N GLU A 33 17.94 12.32 20.43
CA GLU A 33 17.58 13.59 21.09
C GLU A 33 18.78 14.56 21.10
N ARG A 34 19.94 14.06 21.55
CA ARG A 34 21.19 14.85 21.63
C ARG A 34 21.56 15.46 20.29
N TYR A 35 21.42 14.75 19.20
CA TYR A 35 21.73 15.22 17.84
C TYR A 35 20.53 15.76 17.09
N GLN A 36 19.36 15.91 17.75
CA GLN A 36 18.11 16.42 17.17
C GLN A 36 17.68 15.68 15.89
N VAL A 37 17.89 14.36 15.84
CA VAL A 37 17.54 13.53 14.68
C VAL A 37 16.04 13.33 14.62
N LYS A 38 15.46 13.66 13.47
CA LYS A 38 14.02 13.49 13.20
C LYS A 38 13.74 12.03 12.79
N ARG A 39 13.53 11.15 13.77
CA ARG A 39 13.26 9.72 13.53
C ARG A 39 12.04 9.52 12.64
N GLY A 40 12.20 8.70 11.58
CA GLY A 40 11.14 8.50 10.58
C GLY A 40 10.73 9.78 9.83
N LEU A 41 11.63 10.80 9.79
CA LEU A 41 11.37 12.11 9.21
C LEU A 41 10.11 12.78 9.81
N ARG A 42 9.98 12.67 11.15
CA ARG A 42 8.92 13.32 11.95
C ARG A 42 9.49 14.28 12.96
N ASN A 43 8.85 15.43 13.09
CA ASN A 43 9.07 16.39 14.15
C ASN A 43 8.48 15.87 15.49
N SER A 44 8.89 16.48 16.60
CA SER A 44 8.42 16.10 17.94
C SER A 44 6.90 16.31 18.13
N ASP A 45 6.32 17.26 17.42
CA ASP A 45 4.87 17.52 17.38
C ASP A 45 4.09 16.53 16.48
N GLY A 46 4.79 15.56 15.86
CA GLY A 46 4.21 14.58 14.97
C GLY A 46 3.99 15.04 13.54
N THR A 47 4.38 16.28 13.17
CA THR A 47 4.34 16.75 11.79
C THR A 47 5.45 16.10 10.95
N GLY A 48 5.27 16.00 9.63
CA GLY A 48 6.30 15.51 8.72
C GLY A 48 7.39 16.54 8.47
N VAL A 49 8.64 16.06 8.34
CA VAL A 49 9.72 16.91 7.81
C VAL A 49 9.42 17.20 6.34
N MET A 50 9.53 18.49 5.95
CA MET A 50 9.35 18.89 4.54
C MET A 50 10.52 18.38 3.71
N ALA A 51 10.28 17.31 2.94
CA ALA A 51 11.30 16.64 2.14
C ALA A 51 11.30 17.05 0.66
N GLY A 52 10.20 17.62 0.15
CA GLY A 52 10.07 18.02 -1.24
C GLY A 52 8.75 18.71 -1.54
N LEU A 53 8.55 19.05 -2.80
CA LEU A 53 7.33 19.65 -3.33
C LEU A 53 6.67 18.70 -4.33
N THR A 54 5.34 18.73 -4.42
CA THR A 54 4.58 17.98 -5.41
C THR A 54 3.33 18.74 -5.83
N ARG A 55 2.92 18.56 -7.08
CA ARG A 55 1.63 18.98 -7.62
C ARG A 55 0.63 17.84 -7.74
N ILE A 56 1.02 16.61 -7.40
CA ILE A 56 0.24 15.41 -7.70
C ILE A 56 -0.86 15.22 -6.68
N CYS A 57 -0.53 15.32 -5.38
CA CYS A 57 -1.47 14.96 -4.33
C CYS A 57 -1.26 15.82 -3.08
N SER A 58 -2.35 16.26 -2.47
CA SER A 58 -2.38 16.87 -1.13
C SER A 58 -3.13 15.98 -0.17
N VAL A 59 -2.57 15.81 1.03
CA VAL A 59 -3.14 15.02 2.14
C VAL A 59 -3.18 15.93 3.36
N GLU A 60 -4.36 16.32 3.79
CA GLU A 60 -4.57 17.27 4.87
C GLU A 60 -5.48 16.69 5.95
N GLY A 61 -5.16 16.88 7.22
CA GLY A 61 -5.97 16.40 8.36
C GLY A 61 -5.82 17.29 9.58
N TYR A 62 -5.04 18.36 9.46
CA TYR A 62 -4.83 19.40 10.48
C TYR A 62 -4.27 20.65 9.84
N TYR A 63 -4.32 21.75 10.55
CA TYR A 63 -3.55 22.96 10.23
C TYR A 63 -2.77 23.42 11.46
N ILE A 64 -1.79 24.30 11.26
CA ILE A 64 -1.00 24.87 12.34
C ILE A 64 -1.52 26.26 12.62
N LEU A 65 -1.89 26.52 13.87
CA LEU A 65 -2.28 27.83 14.38
C LEU A 65 -1.44 28.13 15.63
N ASP A 66 -0.72 29.22 15.63
CA ASP A 66 0.16 29.68 16.73
C ASP A 66 1.16 28.60 17.20
N GLY A 67 1.61 27.75 16.28
CA GLY A 67 2.52 26.63 16.56
C GLY A 67 1.84 25.35 17.07
N GLU A 68 0.53 25.37 17.27
CA GLU A 68 -0.26 24.21 17.68
C GLU A 68 -0.93 23.51 16.50
N ARG A 69 -1.02 22.20 16.59
CA ARG A 69 -1.67 21.34 15.59
C ARG A 69 -3.17 21.25 15.87
N ILE A 70 -3.96 21.87 15.01
CA ILE A 70 -5.43 21.90 15.12
C ILE A 70 -6.04 20.82 14.22
N PRO A 71 -6.71 19.80 14.80
CA PRO A 71 -7.38 18.74 14.04
C PRO A 71 -8.51 19.25 13.14
N THR A 72 -8.57 18.74 11.90
CA THR A 72 -9.66 19.01 10.94
C THR A 72 -10.18 17.73 10.32
N ASP A 73 -11.28 17.82 9.58
CA ASP A 73 -11.69 16.77 8.68
C ASP A 73 -10.63 16.54 7.61
N GLY A 74 -10.40 15.26 7.29
CA GLY A 74 -9.41 14.89 6.32
C GLY A 74 -9.80 15.31 4.91
N LYS A 75 -8.79 15.78 4.17
CA LYS A 75 -8.88 16.08 2.75
C LYS A 75 -7.83 15.29 1.98
N LEU A 76 -8.24 14.71 0.87
CA LEU A 76 -7.36 14.10 -0.13
C LEU A 76 -7.68 14.74 -1.47
N SER A 77 -6.67 15.32 -2.11
CA SER A 77 -6.86 15.95 -3.42
C SER A 77 -5.84 15.43 -4.41
N TYR A 78 -6.29 15.06 -5.61
CA TYR A 78 -5.43 14.72 -6.74
C TYR A 78 -5.38 15.90 -7.70
N ARG A 79 -4.19 16.45 -7.93
CA ARG A 79 -3.99 17.63 -8.79
C ARG A 79 -4.91 18.81 -8.45
N GLY A 80 -5.29 18.92 -7.16
CA GLY A 80 -6.17 19.97 -6.67
C GLY A 80 -7.67 19.64 -6.67
N TYR A 81 -8.09 18.51 -7.26
CA TYR A 81 -9.48 18.04 -7.21
C TYR A 81 -9.69 17.18 -5.97
N ASP A 82 -10.74 17.47 -5.19
CA ASP A 82 -11.10 16.64 -4.03
C ASP A 82 -11.52 15.24 -4.48
N ILE A 83 -11.03 14.22 -3.79
CA ILE A 83 -11.35 12.82 -4.10
C ILE A 83 -12.84 12.52 -3.99
N ARG A 84 -13.56 13.23 -3.11
CA ARG A 84 -15.03 13.10 -2.98
C ARG A 84 -15.72 13.56 -4.25
N ASP A 85 -15.34 14.72 -4.77
CA ASP A 85 -15.92 15.24 -6.00
C ASP A 85 -15.66 14.30 -7.18
N LEU A 86 -14.46 13.72 -7.28
CA LEU A 86 -14.12 12.75 -8.33
C LEU A 86 -14.99 11.50 -8.24
N VAL A 87 -15.17 10.94 -7.04
CA VAL A 87 -15.98 9.74 -6.84
C VAL A 87 -17.47 10.04 -7.02
N ASP A 88 -17.98 11.10 -6.43
CA ASP A 88 -19.42 11.45 -6.47
C ASP A 88 -19.87 11.76 -7.90
N ASN A 89 -19.05 12.43 -8.71
CA ASN A 89 -19.36 12.68 -10.12
C ASN A 89 -19.39 11.37 -10.93
N CYS A 90 -18.43 10.45 -10.70
CA CYS A 90 -18.44 9.15 -11.36
C CYS A 90 -19.70 8.32 -11.00
N ILE A 91 -20.14 8.40 -9.73
CA ILE A 91 -21.38 7.74 -9.28
C ILE A 91 -22.59 8.38 -9.94
N ALA A 92 -22.70 9.71 -9.93
CA ALA A 92 -23.83 10.45 -10.49
C ALA A 92 -24.00 10.23 -12.00
N GLU A 93 -22.89 10.09 -12.73
CA GLU A 93 -22.87 9.84 -14.18
C GLU A 93 -22.90 8.37 -14.55
N ASP A 94 -22.99 7.47 -13.58
CA ASP A 94 -22.96 6.01 -13.76
C ASP A 94 -21.77 5.51 -14.59
N ARG A 95 -20.56 6.08 -14.40
CA ARG A 95 -19.33 5.73 -15.11
C ARG A 95 -18.22 5.21 -14.18
N PHE A 96 -17.19 4.60 -14.74
CA PHE A 96 -15.97 4.21 -14.03
C PHE A 96 -14.99 5.40 -13.98
N GLY A 97 -14.24 5.53 -12.89
CA GLY A 97 -13.41 6.69 -12.62
C GLY A 97 -11.91 6.43 -12.50
N TYR A 98 -11.47 5.18 -12.38
CA TYR A 98 -10.06 4.91 -12.14
C TYR A 98 -9.16 5.37 -13.29
N GLU A 99 -9.53 5.13 -14.54
CA GLU A 99 -8.78 5.59 -15.72
C GLU A 99 -8.74 7.12 -15.81
N GLU A 100 -9.80 7.82 -15.39
CA GLU A 100 -9.79 9.27 -15.27
C GLU A 100 -8.79 9.74 -14.20
N VAL A 101 -8.71 9.03 -13.06
CA VAL A 101 -7.71 9.30 -12.01
C VAL A 101 -6.30 9.03 -12.53
N VAL A 102 -6.07 7.95 -13.27
CA VAL A 102 -4.78 7.68 -13.92
C VAL A 102 -4.37 8.84 -14.83
N TRP A 103 -5.29 9.29 -15.69
CA TRP A 103 -5.05 10.46 -16.53
C TRP A 103 -4.71 11.70 -15.71
N LEU A 104 -5.55 12.01 -14.72
CA LEU A 104 -5.38 13.18 -13.87
C LEU A 104 -4.01 13.20 -13.17
N LEU A 105 -3.60 12.08 -12.57
CA LEU A 105 -2.32 11.96 -11.89
C LEU A 105 -1.13 12.16 -12.85
N LEU A 106 -1.18 11.56 -14.03
CA LEU A 106 -0.10 11.63 -15.02
C LEU A 106 -0.01 12.99 -15.72
N PHE A 107 -1.14 13.55 -16.15
CA PHE A 107 -1.17 14.71 -17.04
C PHE A 107 -1.55 16.03 -16.35
N GLY A 108 -2.11 15.98 -15.14
CA GLY A 108 -2.33 17.16 -14.30
C GLY A 108 -3.64 17.90 -14.52
N ASN A 109 -4.50 17.44 -15.41
CA ASN A 109 -5.83 17.99 -15.68
C ASN A 109 -6.84 16.86 -15.93
N LEU A 110 -8.13 17.15 -15.81
CA LEU A 110 -9.19 16.20 -16.17
C LEU A 110 -9.19 15.97 -17.69
N PRO A 111 -9.39 14.71 -18.14
CA PRO A 111 -9.44 14.39 -19.57
C PRO A 111 -10.75 14.85 -20.20
N THR A 112 -10.70 15.20 -21.47
CA THR A 112 -11.89 15.22 -22.32
C THR A 112 -12.36 13.78 -22.58
N ALA A 113 -13.60 13.60 -23.04
CA ALA A 113 -14.12 12.28 -23.39
C ALA A 113 -13.23 11.52 -24.40
N ASN A 114 -12.72 12.23 -25.43
CA ASN A 114 -11.83 11.64 -26.43
C ASN A 114 -10.46 11.24 -25.83
N GLN A 115 -9.92 12.05 -24.91
CA GLN A 115 -8.66 11.73 -24.23
C GLN A 115 -8.81 10.53 -23.31
N LEU A 116 -9.93 10.43 -22.58
CA LEU A 116 -10.22 9.28 -21.72
C LEU A 116 -10.39 8.00 -22.55
N TYR A 117 -11.11 8.09 -23.68
CA TYR A 117 -11.25 6.98 -24.62
C TYR A 117 -9.89 6.52 -25.16
N SER A 118 -9.04 7.45 -25.61
CA SER A 118 -7.70 7.13 -26.11
C SER A 118 -6.80 6.51 -25.04
N LEU A 119 -6.90 6.98 -23.78
CA LEU A 119 -6.17 6.35 -22.67
C LEU A 119 -6.65 4.92 -22.43
N HIS A 120 -7.97 4.69 -22.46
CA HIS A 120 -8.54 3.37 -22.30
C HIS A 120 -8.02 2.41 -23.39
N GLU A 121 -8.00 2.82 -24.65
CA GLU A 121 -7.44 2.03 -25.75
C GLU A 121 -5.95 1.69 -25.50
N VAL A 122 -5.14 2.68 -25.15
CA VAL A 122 -3.71 2.47 -24.87
C VAL A 122 -3.50 1.49 -23.71
N LEU A 123 -4.20 1.67 -22.59
CA LEU A 123 -4.09 0.77 -21.45
C LEU A 123 -4.55 -0.65 -21.79
N SER A 124 -5.63 -0.77 -22.55
CA SER A 124 -6.18 -2.06 -22.98
C SER A 124 -5.23 -2.84 -23.88
N GLU A 125 -4.57 -2.16 -24.82
CA GLU A 125 -3.55 -2.74 -25.69
C GLU A 125 -2.31 -3.18 -24.90
N CYS A 126 -1.93 -2.43 -23.87
CA CYS A 126 -0.74 -2.69 -23.05
C CYS A 126 -0.92 -3.78 -21.99
N ARG A 127 -2.12 -4.40 -21.84
CA ARG A 127 -2.38 -5.44 -20.81
C ARG A 127 -1.58 -6.72 -21.02
N ALA A 128 -1.21 -7.01 -22.27
CA ALA A 128 -0.45 -8.21 -22.60
C ALA A 128 0.97 -8.14 -22.00
N LEU A 129 1.41 -9.29 -21.47
CA LEU A 129 2.79 -9.48 -21.07
C LEU A 129 3.62 -9.94 -22.27
N PRO A 130 4.95 -9.80 -22.24
CA PRO A 130 5.82 -10.37 -23.27
C PRO A 130 5.56 -11.88 -23.44
N ASP A 131 5.85 -12.40 -24.62
CA ASP A 131 5.73 -13.82 -24.92
C ASP A 131 6.52 -14.67 -23.91
N GLU A 132 5.96 -15.80 -23.51
CA GLU A 132 6.53 -16.74 -22.53
C GLU A 132 6.78 -16.16 -21.12
N PHE A 133 6.46 -14.89 -20.86
CA PHE A 133 6.69 -14.23 -19.56
C PHE A 133 5.96 -14.94 -18.41
N VAL A 134 4.74 -15.38 -18.62
CA VAL A 134 3.95 -16.08 -17.59
C VAL A 134 4.63 -17.41 -17.25
N GLU A 135 5.05 -18.16 -18.24
CA GLU A 135 5.69 -19.47 -18.08
C GLU A 135 7.07 -19.36 -17.45
N ASP A 136 7.91 -18.50 -17.99
CA ASP A 136 9.32 -18.42 -17.64
C ASP A 136 9.58 -17.59 -16.39
N VAL A 137 8.88 -16.49 -16.22
CA VAL A 137 9.10 -15.58 -15.08
C VAL A 137 8.15 -15.87 -13.94
N ILE A 138 6.84 -16.06 -14.21
CA ILE A 138 5.86 -16.22 -13.13
C ILE A 138 5.77 -17.67 -12.66
N MET A 139 5.63 -18.63 -13.58
CA MET A 139 5.34 -20.03 -13.26
C MET A 139 6.57 -20.78 -12.74
N LYS A 140 7.73 -20.64 -13.37
CA LYS A 140 8.95 -21.37 -12.97
C LYS A 140 9.39 -21.11 -11.53
N HIS A 141 9.15 -19.91 -11.02
CA HIS A 141 9.55 -19.50 -9.68
C HIS A 141 8.34 -18.96 -8.90
N ALA A 142 7.31 -19.79 -8.75
CA ALA A 142 6.11 -19.46 -7.96
C ALA A 142 6.49 -18.99 -6.54
N SER A 143 5.71 -18.06 -6.00
CA SER A 143 5.94 -17.50 -4.67
C SER A 143 4.70 -17.65 -3.80
N LYS A 144 4.89 -17.90 -2.50
CA LYS A 144 3.82 -17.80 -1.50
C LYS A 144 3.37 -16.35 -1.29
N ASP A 145 4.27 -15.40 -1.51
CA ASP A 145 4.04 -13.96 -1.37
C ASP A 145 3.85 -13.33 -2.75
N ILE A 146 2.62 -12.86 -3.02
CA ILE A 146 2.27 -12.25 -4.32
C ILE A 146 2.97 -10.91 -4.51
N MET A 147 3.10 -10.07 -3.46
CA MET A 147 3.79 -8.79 -3.56
C MET A 147 5.26 -8.97 -3.96
N ASN A 148 5.95 -9.96 -3.36
CA ASN A 148 7.32 -10.29 -3.77
C ASN A 148 7.37 -10.78 -5.22
N LYS A 149 6.38 -11.58 -5.64
CA LYS A 149 6.31 -12.05 -7.03
C LYS A 149 6.11 -10.89 -8.00
N MET A 150 5.17 -9.99 -7.70
CA MET A 150 4.92 -8.79 -8.52
C MET A 150 6.17 -7.92 -8.64
N ALA A 151 6.85 -7.63 -7.53
CA ALA A 151 8.10 -6.85 -7.55
C ALA A 151 9.17 -7.48 -8.46
N ARG A 152 9.36 -8.80 -8.38
CA ARG A 152 10.28 -9.53 -9.27
C ARG A 152 9.84 -9.46 -10.73
N CYS A 153 8.54 -9.58 -11.01
CA CYS A 153 8.01 -9.47 -12.36
C CYS A 153 8.22 -8.07 -12.95
N ILE A 154 7.92 -7.01 -12.18
CA ILE A 154 8.17 -5.63 -12.61
C ILE A 154 9.65 -5.43 -12.94
N LEU A 155 10.56 -5.89 -12.07
CA LEU A 155 11.99 -5.77 -12.34
C LEU A 155 12.44 -6.60 -13.55
N SER A 156 11.85 -7.78 -13.76
CA SER A 156 12.18 -8.66 -14.89
C SER A 156 11.76 -8.07 -16.24
N LEU A 157 10.70 -7.22 -16.27
CA LEU A 157 10.27 -6.53 -17.50
C LEU A 157 11.37 -5.64 -18.10
N TYR A 158 12.34 -5.19 -17.29
CA TYR A 158 13.54 -4.50 -17.77
C TYR A 158 14.23 -5.24 -18.94
N SER A 159 14.34 -6.56 -18.85
CA SER A 159 15.02 -7.37 -19.87
C SER A 159 14.23 -7.55 -21.18
N PHE A 160 12.97 -7.14 -21.19
CA PHE A 160 12.09 -7.19 -22.36
C PHE A 160 11.86 -5.80 -22.99
N ASP A 161 12.42 -4.75 -22.42
CA ASP A 161 12.37 -3.39 -22.97
C ASP A 161 13.61 -3.12 -23.81
N GLU A 162 13.44 -2.61 -25.03
CA GLU A 162 14.56 -2.25 -25.92
C GLU A 162 15.36 -1.04 -25.42
N ASN A 163 14.72 -0.16 -24.61
CA ASN A 163 15.34 1.07 -24.10
C ASN A 163 15.09 1.23 -22.59
N PRO A 164 15.49 0.27 -21.75
CA PRO A 164 15.11 0.25 -20.35
C PRO A 164 15.73 1.39 -19.53
N ASP A 165 16.94 1.85 -19.89
CA ASP A 165 17.70 2.88 -19.19
C ASP A 165 17.44 4.30 -19.71
N ASP A 166 16.67 4.46 -20.79
CA ASP A 166 16.30 5.77 -21.30
C ASP A 166 15.31 6.46 -20.35
N THR A 167 15.80 7.49 -19.65
CA THR A 167 15.03 8.31 -18.70
C THR A 167 14.38 9.53 -19.33
N SER A 168 14.36 9.63 -20.66
CA SER A 168 13.60 10.67 -21.36
C SER A 168 12.11 10.59 -21.01
N ILE A 169 11.45 11.74 -20.90
CA ILE A 169 10.05 11.80 -20.50
C ILE A 169 9.13 10.97 -21.40
N PRO A 170 9.27 10.99 -22.75
CA PRO A 170 8.45 10.13 -23.60
C PRO A 170 8.63 8.63 -23.31
N ASN A 171 9.87 8.17 -23.08
CA ASN A 171 10.13 6.77 -22.79
C ASN A 171 9.61 6.37 -21.40
N VAL A 172 9.85 7.19 -20.38
CA VAL A 172 9.32 6.91 -19.02
C VAL A 172 7.79 6.94 -18.99
N LEU A 173 7.13 7.80 -19.78
CA LEU A 173 5.67 7.78 -19.92
C LEU A 173 5.20 6.48 -20.58
N ARG A 174 5.84 6.04 -21.68
CA ARG A 174 5.56 4.76 -22.32
C ARG A 174 5.68 3.60 -21.32
N GLN A 175 6.80 3.51 -20.61
CA GLN A 175 7.04 2.49 -19.57
C GLN A 175 5.98 2.55 -18.47
N SER A 176 5.60 3.75 -18.03
CA SER A 176 4.58 3.95 -16.98
C SER A 176 3.22 3.43 -17.42
N LEU A 177 2.76 3.74 -18.63
CA LEU A 177 1.48 3.27 -19.16
C LEU A 177 1.46 1.74 -19.31
N GLN A 178 2.55 1.14 -19.79
CA GLN A 178 2.70 -0.31 -19.86
C GLN A 178 2.67 -0.96 -18.48
N LEU A 179 3.39 -0.44 -17.49
CA LEU A 179 3.42 -0.98 -16.15
C LEU A 179 2.06 -0.87 -15.44
N ILE A 180 1.34 0.25 -15.59
CA ILE A 180 -0.02 0.42 -15.07
C ILE A 180 -0.95 -0.65 -15.66
N ALA A 181 -0.89 -0.88 -16.97
CA ALA A 181 -1.74 -1.83 -17.67
C ALA A 181 -1.40 -3.30 -17.38
N GLN A 182 -0.10 -3.63 -17.25
CA GLN A 182 0.39 -5.01 -17.05
C GLN A 182 0.30 -5.50 -15.61
N THR A 183 0.32 -4.58 -14.64
CA THR A 183 0.33 -4.95 -13.21
C THR A 183 -0.85 -5.84 -12.80
N PRO A 184 -2.10 -5.59 -13.18
CA PRO A 184 -3.22 -6.48 -12.86
C PRO A 184 -3.09 -7.86 -13.52
N THR A 185 -2.53 -7.94 -14.73
CA THR A 185 -2.25 -9.21 -15.41
C THR A 185 -1.21 -10.03 -14.64
N ILE A 186 -0.14 -9.39 -14.19
CA ILE A 186 0.90 -10.01 -13.34
C ILE A 186 0.29 -10.47 -12.02
N MET A 187 -0.50 -9.63 -11.35
CA MET A 187 -1.15 -9.95 -10.08
C MET A 187 -2.04 -11.19 -10.19
N ASN A 188 -2.94 -11.22 -11.16
CA ASN A 188 -3.87 -12.32 -11.36
C ASN A 188 -3.13 -13.61 -11.75
N SER A 189 -2.16 -13.55 -12.67
CA SER A 189 -1.36 -14.70 -13.07
C SER A 189 -0.56 -15.26 -11.89
N ALA A 190 0.08 -14.41 -11.11
CA ALA A 190 0.82 -14.82 -9.92
C ALA A 190 -0.07 -15.51 -8.89
N TYR A 191 -1.30 -15.01 -8.68
CA TYR A 191 -2.27 -15.64 -7.80
C TYR A 191 -2.74 -17.01 -8.31
N GLN A 192 -3.07 -17.13 -9.59
CA GLN A 192 -3.50 -18.40 -10.17
C GLN A 192 -2.38 -19.46 -10.06
N ILE A 193 -1.15 -19.07 -10.28
CA ILE A 193 0.01 -19.95 -10.13
C ILE A 193 0.23 -20.33 -8.66
N LYS A 194 0.03 -19.39 -7.71
CA LYS A 194 0.05 -19.68 -6.27
C LYS A 194 -1.02 -20.70 -5.91
N ARG A 195 -2.26 -20.54 -6.40
CA ARG A 195 -3.36 -21.51 -6.20
C ARG A 195 -2.96 -22.92 -6.61
N ARG A 196 -2.38 -23.07 -7.80
CA ARG A 196 -1.95 -24.37 -8.30
C ARG A 196 -0.82 -24.93 -7.45
N THR A 197 0.22 -24.14 -7.19
CA THR A 197 1.46 -24.61 -6.61
C THR A 197 1.38 -24.91 -5.12
N PHE A 198 0.66 -24.06 -4.36
CA PHE A 198 0.65 -24.11 -2.89
C PHE A 198 -0.70 -24.51 -2.29
N TYR A 199 -1.81 -24.30 -3.00
CA TYR A 199 -3.16 -24.64 -2.49
C TYR A 199 -3.75 -25.88 -3.17
N ASN A 200 -3.03 -26.47 -4.12
CA ASN A 200 -3.47 -27.64 -4.90
C ASN A 200 -4.86 -27.44 -5.55
N LYS A 201 -5.08 -26.23 -6.07
CA LYS A 201 -6.32 -25.82 -6.75
C LYS A 201 -6.08 -25.63 -8.25
N THR A 202 -7.11 -25.81 -9.06
CA THR A 202 -7.04 -25.56 -10.50
C THR A 202 -6.62 -24.12 -10.80
N MET A 203 -5.63 -23.96 -11.67
CA MET A 203 -5.22 -22.70 -12.26
C MET A 203 -6.05 -22.45 -13.53
N PHE A 204 -6.43 -21.20 -13.73
CA PHE A 204 -7.01 -20.72 -14.98
C PHE A 204 -6.43 -19.37 -15.34
N LEU A 205 -6.24 -19.13 -16.63
CA LEU A 205 -5.81 -17.87 -17.20
C LEU A 205 -6.78 -17.49 -18.29
N HIS A 206 -7.47 -16.38 -18.13
CA HIS A 206 -8.46 -15.95 -19.10
C HIS A 206 -7.82 -15.08 -20.19
N PRO A 207 -8.34 -15.12 -21.43
CA PRO A 207 -7.95 -14.19 -22.47
C PRO A 207 -8.18 -12.73 -22.02
N ILE A 208 -7.35 -11.84 -22.51
CA ILE A 208 -7.48 -10.40 -22.26
C ILE A 208 -8.71 -9.88 -23.00
N ASN A 209 -9.59 -9.21 -22.28
CA ASN A 209 -10.72 -8.49 -22.86
C ASN A 209 -10.38 -6.99 -22.86
N LYS A 210 -10.25 -6.40 -24.06
CA LYS A 210 -9.87 -5.01 -24.26
C LYS A 210 -11.01 -4.02 -24.01
N GLU A 211 -12.25 -4.46 -24.07
CA GLU A 211 -13.43 -3.61 -23.84
C GLU A 211 -13.67 -3.27 -22.37
N GLN A 212 -13.04 -4.00 -21.45
CA GLN A 212 -13.24 -3.85 -20.02
C GLN A 212 -12.43 -2.71 -19.42
N THR A 213 -13.03 -1.97 -18.49
CA THR A 213 -12.31 -1.07 -17.59
C THR A 213 -11.35 -1.84 -16.68
N MET A 214 -10.47 -1.15 -15.97
CA MET A 214 -9.50 -1.79 -15.07
C MET A 214 -10.18 -2.64 -13.99
N ALA A 215 -11.23 -2.13 -13.36
CA ALA A 215 -11.97 -2.85 -12.33
C ALA A 215 -12.68 -4.10 -12.89
N GLU A 216 -13.33 -3.97 -14.02
CA GLU A 216 -13.98 -5.10 -14.72
C GLU A 216 -12.95 -6.15 -15.14
N TYR A 217 -11.82 -5.73 -15.67
CA TYR A 217 -10.73 -6.62 -16.07
C TYR A 217 -10.18 -7.41 -14.88
N ILE A 218 -9.94 -6.77 -13.75
CA ILE A 218 -9.46 -7.45 -12.54
C ILE A 218 -10.45 -8.54 -12.10
N LEU A 219 -11.74 -8.21 -11.99
CA LEU A 219 -12.76 -9.19 -11.58
C LEU A 219 -12.92 -10.33 -12.60
N ASN A 220 -12.90 -10.01 -13.89
CA ASN A 220 -12.96 -10.99 -14.97
C ASN A 220 -11.81 -11.99 -14.87
N GLN A 221 -10.58 -11.51 -14.70
CA GLN A 221 -9.39 -12.36 -14.63
C GLN A 221 -9.33 -13.18 -13.34
N LEU A 222 -9.92 -12.69 -12.25
CA LEU A 222 -9.87 -13.34 -10.95
C LEU A 222 -10.92 -14.46 -10.81
N ARG A 223 -12.08 -14.33 -11.43
CA ARG A 223 -13.23 -15.23 -11.26
C ARG A 223 -13.24 -16.34 -12.31
N VAL A 224 -13.48 -17.58 -11.86
CA VAL A 224 -13.48 -18.77 -12.74
C VAL A 224 -14.50 -18.64 -13.88
N ASP A 225 -15.69 -18.16 -13.56
CA ASP A 225 -16.81 -17.99 -14.47
C ASP A 225 -16.82 -16.64 -15.21
N LYS A 226 -15.85 -15.77 -14.91
CA LYS A 226 -15.74 -14.40 -15.46
C LYS A 226 -16.92 -13.49 -15.12
N THR A 227 -17.82 -13.91 -14.23
CA THR A 227 -19.03 -13.16 -13.92
C THR A 227 -18.84 -12.18 -12.78
N PHE A 228 -19.41 -11.02 -12.91
CA PHE A 228 -19.51 -9.98 -11.90
C PHE A 228 -20.68 -9.05 -12.21
N THR A 229 -21.21 -8.38 -11.20
CA THR A 229 -22.22 -7.35 -11.43
C THR A 229 -21.54 -6.01 -11.68
N ARG A 230 -22.29 -5.07 -12.28
CA ARG A 230 -21.81 -3.71 -12.50
C ARG A 230 -21.52 -3.01 -11.17
N GLU A 231 -22.34 -3.25 -10.17
CA GLU A 231 -22.17 -2.72 -8.81
C GLU A 231 -20.87 -3.21 -8.14
N GLU A 232 -20.55 -4.49 -8.29
CA GLU A 232 -19.27 -5.06 -7.82
C GLU A 232 -18.08 -4.38 -8.52
N ALA A 233 -18.14 -4.22 -9.83
CA ALA A 233 -17.08 -3.58 -10.60
C ALA A 233 -16.92 -2.08 -10.21
N LYS A 234 -18.04 -1.36 -10.01
CA LYS A 234 -18.00 0.03 -9.55
C LYS A 234 -17.44 0.18 -8.14
N LEU A 235 -17.80 -0.70 -7.23
CA LEU A 235 -17.23 -0.67 -5.89
C LEU A 235 -15.71 -0.92 -5.91
N LEU A 236 -15.25 -1.85 -6.75
CA LEU A 236 -13.81 -2.06 -6.95
C LEU A 236 -13.15 -0.83 -7.57
N ASP A 237 -13.78 -0.21 -8.56
CA ASP A 237 -13.28 1.00 -9.22
C ASP A 237 -13.08 2.15 -8.22
N ILE A 238 -14.04 2.37 -7.32
CA ILE A 238 -13.91 3.34 -6.22
C ILE A 238 -12.70 2.98 -5.34
N CYS A 239 -12.48 1.71 -4.99
CA CYS A 239 -11.30 1.29 -4.24
C CYS A 239 -10.01 1.65 -4.99
N LEU A 240 -9.95 1.42 -6.30
CA LEU A 240 -8.78 1.76 -7.12
C LEU A 240 -8.53 3.26 -7.13
N MET A 241 -9.59 4.08 -7.29
CA MET A 241 -9.48 5.55 -7.23
C MET A 241 -8.90 6.02 -5.88
N LEU A 242 -9.40 5.49 -4.76
CA LEU A 242 -8.98 5.87 -3.40
C LEU A 242 -7.54 5.44 -3.08
N HIS A 243 -7.05 4.37 -3.69
CA HIS A 243 -5.71 3.86 -3.48
C HIS A 243 -4.66 4.41 -4.46
N ALA A 244 -5.07 5.08 -5.52
CA ALA A 244 -4.21 5.50 -6.63
C ALA A 244 -3.02 6.37 -6.20
N ASP A 245 -3.19 7.26 -5.24
CA ASP A 245 -2.10 8.02 -4.63
C ASP A 245 -2.39 8.43 -3.19
N HIS A 246 -1.34 8.81 -2.43
CA HIS A 246 -1.47 9.33 -1.07
C HIS A 246 -0.28 10.24 -0.69
N GLY A 247 0.17 11.04 -1.65
CA GLY A 247 1.17 12.08 -1.46
C GLY A 247 2.62 11.60 -1.53
N GLY A 248 3.50 12.55 -1.80
CA GLY A 248 4.94 12.32 -1.98
C GLY A 248 5.68 11.82 -0.75
N GLY A 249 5.14 12.09 0.46
CA GLY A 249 5.69 11.62 1.74
C GLY A 249 5.23 10.21 2.15
N ASN A 250 4.35 9.58 1.39
CA ASN A 250 4.00 8.18 1.59
C ASN A 250 5.23 7.29 1.38
N ASN A 251 5.47 6.30 2.25
CA ASN A 251 6.74 5.55 2.27
C ASN A 251 7.09 4.93 0.92
N SER A 252 6.14 4.30 0.23
CA SER A 252 6.39 3.70 -1.09
C SER A 252 6.61 4.74 -2.20
N THR A 253 5.87 5.83 -2.16
CA THR A 253 6.05 6.96 -3.09
C THR A 253 7.40 7.64 -2.86
N PHE A 254 7.77 7.87 -1.59
CA PHE A 254 9.06 8.44 -1.25
C PHE A 254 10.23 7.55 -1.68
N SER A 255 10.12 6.24 -1.49
CA SER A 255 11.10 5.25 -1.97
C SER A 255 11.27 5.32 -3.49
N THR A 256 10.17 5.42 -4.23
CA THR A 256 10.19 5.58 -5.70
C THR A 256 10.88 6.89 -6.10
N ARG A 257 10.60 8.00 -5.41
CA ARG A 257 11.28 9.30 -5.65
C ARG A 257 12.76 9.24 -5.32
N VAL A 258 13.15 8.62 -4.21
CA VAL A 258 14.56 8.45 -3.83
C VAL A 258 15.34 7.73 -4.91
N LEU A 259 14.83 6.59 -5.40
CA LEU A 259 15.49 5.87 -6.48
C LEU A 259 15.49 6.68 -7.79
N THR A 260 14.38 7.31 -8.14
CA THR A 260 14.29 8.17 -9.32
C THR A 260 15.35 9.28 -9.29
N SER A 261 15.60 9.89 -8.13
CA SER A 261 16.58 10.97 -7.98
C SER A 261 18.02 10.54 -8.25
N SER A 262 18.31 9.24 -8.23
CA SER A 262 19.63 8.69 -8.59
C SER A 262 19.84 8.55 -10.10
N GLY A 263 18.78 8.76 -10.91
CA GLY A 263 18.82 8.57 -12.36
C GLY A 263 18.64 7.12 -12.83
N THR A 264 18.18 6.21 -11.97
CA THR A 264 17.95 4.80 -12.31
C THR A 264 16.78 4.59 -13.25
N ASP A 265 16.68 3.41 -13.83
CA ASP A 265 15.59 2.98 -14.71
C ASP A 265 14.21 2.95 -14.02
N THR A 266 13.15 2.90 -14.83
CA THR A 266 11.76 2.90 -14.34
C THR A 266 11.42 1.63 -13.56
N TYR A 267 11.89 0.48 -14.01
CA TYR A 267 11.57 -0.81 -13.40
C TYR A 267 12.15 -0.91 -11.98
N SER A 268 13.39 -0.48 -11.79
CA SER A 268 14.04 -0.40 -10.48
C SER A 268 13.31 0.57 -9.54
N ALA A 269 12.96 1.76 -10.01
CA ALA A 269 12.28 2.77 -9.21
C ALA A 269 10.89 2.31 -8.76
N ILE A 270 10.10 1.70 -9.66
CA ILE A 270 8.77 1.17 -9.33
C ILE A 270 8.86 -0.06 -8.43
N THR A 271 9.84 -0.94 -8.64
CA THR A 271 10.08 -2.10 -7.76
C THR A 271 10.34 -1.67 -6.32
N ALA A 272 11.03 -0.55 -6.09
CA ALA A 272 11.21 0.01 -4.73
C ALA A 272 9.87 0.37 -4.07
N GLY A 273 8.92 0.91 -4.83
CA GLY A 273 7.54 1.16 -4.37
C GLY A 273 6.85 -0.12 -3.91
N PHE A 274 6.93 -1.20 -4.69
CA PHE A 274 6.41 -2.51 -4.32
C PHE A 274 7.07 -3.06 -3.04
N GLY A 275 8.40 -3.00 -2.94
CA GLY A 275 9.15 -3.46 -1.78
C GLY A 275 8.75 -2.72 -0.50
N SER A 276 8.57 -1.40 -0.59
CA SER A 276 8.11 -0.56 0.51
C SER A 276 6.67 -0.89 0.92
N LEU A 277 5.74 -0.97 -0.06
CA LEU A 277 4.32 -1.25 0.21
C LEU A 277 4.10 -2.63 0.82
N LYS A 278 4.91 -3.62 0.44
CA LYS A 278 4.87 -4.98 1.01
C LYS A 278 5.10 -5.00 2.53
N GLY A 279 5.80 -4.03 3.07
CA GLY A 279 6.15 -3.98 4.48
C GLY A 279 4.91 -3.99 5.40
N PRO A 280 4.90 -4.77 6.50
CA PRO A 280 3.73 -4.92 7.38
C PRO A 280 3.33 -3.62 8.09
N ARG A 281 4.22 -2.63 8.13
CA ARG A 281 3.92 -1.30 8.68
C ARG A 281 3.35 -0.32 7.64
N HIS A 282 3.19 -0.75 6.39
CA HIS A 282 2.67 0.07 5.29
C HIS A 282 1.43 -0.56 4.66
N GLY A 283 1.55 -1.53 3.77
CA GLY A 283 0.42 -2.07 2.99
C GLY A 283 -0.30 -3.27 3.62
N GLY A 284 0.17 -3.80 4.74
CA GLY A 284 -0.40 -5.01 5.37
C GLY A 284 -1.48 -4.74 6.43
N ALA A 285 -1.95 -3.50 6.60
CA ALA A 285 -2.85 -3.13 7.68
C ALA A 285 -4.26 -3.71 7.50
N ASN A 286 -4.79 -3.77 6.28
CA ASN A 286 -6.13 -4.30 6.01
C ASN A 286 -6.29 -5.79 6.34
N ILE A 287 -5.26 -6.61 6.15
CA ILE A 287 -5.28 -8.03 6.56
C ILE A 287 -5.37 -8.14 8.08
N ARG A 288 -4.65 -7.29 8.81
CA ARG A 288 -4.71 -7.26 10.28
C ARG A 288 -6.07 -6.81 10.80
N VAL A 289 -6.70 -5.83 10.13
CA VAL A 289 -8.10 -5.43 10.43
C VAL A 289 -9.02 -6.62 10.24
N THR A 290 -8.88 -7.35 9.15
CA THR A 290 -9.70 -8.53 8.85
C THR A 290 -9.58 -9.59 9.94
N HIS A 291 -8.36 -9.94 10.34
CA HIS A 291 -8.14 -10.91 11.42
C HIS A 291 -8.65 -10.41 12.78
N MET A 292 -8.46 -9.13 13.10
CA MET A 292 -9.03 -8.53 14.32
C MET A 292 -10.57 -8.57 14.30
N MET A 293 -11.20 -8.27 13.17
CA MET A 293 -12.66 -8.37 13.03
C MET A 293 -13.14 -9.81 13.24
N GLU A 294 -12.48 -10.80 12.64
CA GLU A 294 -12.79 -12.21 12.81
C GLU A 294 -12.63 -12.66 14.26
N ASP A 295 -11.60 -12.19 14.92
CA ASP A 295 -11.33 -12.44 16.33
C ASP A 295 -12.45 -11.85 17.23
N ILE A 296 -12.86 -10.59 16.99
CA ILE A 296 -13.99 -9.96 17.67
C ILE A 296 -15.27 -10.80 17.47
N ILE A 297 -15.60 -11.17 16.23
CA ILE A 297 -16.81 -11.92 15.90
C ILE A 297 -16.82 -13.32 16.55
N ALA A 298 -15.64 -13.94 16.73
CA ALA A 298 -15.50 -15.26 17.33
C ALA A 298 -15.66 -15.24 18.86
N HIS A 299 -15.30 -14.14 19.53
CA HIS A 299 -15.24 -14.07 20.99
C HIS A 299 -16.31 -13.17 21.64
N VAL A 300 -16.98 -12.32 20.86
CA VAL A 300 -18.07 -11.45 21.33
C VAL A 300 -19.40 -12.10 20.99
N ALA A 301 -20.28 -12.27 21.99
CA ALA A 301 -21.55 -12.97 21.83
C ALA A 301 -22.44 -12.30 20.75
N ASP A 302 -22.53 -10.99 20.79
CA ASP A 302 -23.23 -10.18 19.79
C ASP A 302 -22.41 -8.93 19.44
N PRO A 303 -21.54 -9.00 18.40
CA PRO A 303 -20.68 -7.89 18.03
C PRO A 303 -21.42 -6.75 17.32
N THR A 304 -22.74 -6.86 17.13
CA THR A 304 -23.57 -5.75 16.67
C THR A 304 -23.96 -4.80 17.82
N LYS A 305 -23.74 -5.24 19.08
CA LYS A 305 -24.02 -4.45 20.29
C LYS A 305 -22.78 -3.67 20.73
N PRO A 306 -22.84 -2.33 20.77
CA PRO A 306 -21.70 -1.49 21.10
C PRO A 306 -21.03 -1.82 22.44
N GLU A 307 -21.80 -2.09 23.48
CA GLU A 307 -21.28 -2.36 24.83
C GLU A 307 -20.40 -3.62 24.89
N GLN A 308 -20.78 -4.67 24.15
CA GLN A 308 -20.00 -5.91 24.12
C GLN A 308 -18.70 -5.77 23.33
N VAL A 309 -18.74 -4.96 22.25
CA VAL A 309 -17.54 -4.64 21.47
C VAL A 309 -16.61 -3.76 22.30
N LYS A 310 -17.14 -2.79 23.05
CA LYS A 310 -16.34 -1.90 23.92
C LYS A 310 -15.50 -2.71 24.91
N ASP A 311 -16.12 -3.66 25.64
CA ASP A 311 -15.42 -4.51 26.59
C ASP A 311 -14.28 -5.32 25.93
N TYR A 312 -14.49 -5.77 24.70
CA TYR A 312 -13.47 -6.52 23.98
C TYR A 312 -12.31 -5.64 23.47
N LEU A 313 -12.60 -4.43 23.02
CA LEU A 313 -11.58 -3.44 22.62
C LEU A 313 -10.67 -3.05 23.80
N VAL A 314 -11.22 -2.94 25.02
CA VAL A 314 -10.44 -2.75 26.26
C VAL A 314 -9.44 -3.90 26.46
N LYS A 315 -9.87 -5.15 26.28
CA LYS A 315 -8.99 -6.32 26.36
C LYS A 315 -7.88 -6.31 25.30
N ILE A 316 -8.22 -5.91 24.06
CA ILE A 316 -7.20 -5.77 22.99
C ILE A 316 -6.14 -4.75 23.41
N LEU A 317 -6.53 -3.55 23.88
CA LEU A 317 -5.58 -2.49 24.28
C LEU A 317 -4.71 -2.91 25.49
N ASN A 318 -5.24 -3.74 26.37
CA ASN A 318 -4.53 -4.33 27.51
C ASN A 318 -3.66 -5.54 27.14
N LYS A 319 -3.67 -5.97 25.86
CA LYS A 319 -2.96 -7.16 25.35
C LYS A 319 -3.48 -8.49 25.89
N GLU A 320 -4.73 -8.51 26.34
CA GLU A 320 -5.43 -9.70 26.89
C GLU A 320 -6.23 -10.43 25.81
N ALA A 321 -6.40 -9.83 24.62
CA ALA A 321 -7.12 -10.37 23.48
C ALA A 321 -6.46 -9.97 22.16
N GLY A 322 -6.98 -10.48 21.04
CA GLY A 322 -6.46 -10.25 19.71
C GLY A 322 -5.09 -10.92 19.52
N ASP A 323 -4.20 -10.30 18.80
CA ASP A 323 -2.84 -10.77 18.55
C ASP A 323 -1.83 -10.44 19.68
N GLY A 324 -2.29 -9.89 20.78
CA GLY A 324 -1.47 -9.49 21.92
C GLY A 324 -0.62 -8.23 21.69
N SER A 325 -0.77 -7.55 20.54
CA SER A 325 -0.01 -6.32 20.24
C SER A 325 -0.47 -5.11 21.04
N GLY A 326 -1.73 -5.09 21.49
CA GLY A 326 -2.36 -3.94 22.12
C GLY A 326 -2.75 -2.85 21.12
N LEU A 327 -2.97 -3.21 19.85
CA LEU A 327 -3.32 -2.30 18.77
C LEU A 327 -4.73 -2.61 18.24
N ILE A 328 -5.51 -1.58 18.04
CA ILE A 328 -6.77 -1.64 17.28
C ILE A 328 -6.44 -1.22 15.83
N TYR A 329 -6.37 -2.22 14.94
CA TYR A 329 -6.00 -2.01 13.55
C TYR A 329 -7.10 -1.27 12.79
N GLY A 330 -6.71 -0.48 11.81
CA GLY A 330 -7.63 0.34 11.03
C GLY A 330 -8.02 1.67 11.70
N MET A 331 -7.52 1.93 12.93
CA MET A 331 -7.74 3.17 13.67
C MET A 331 -6.46 3.99 13.78
N GLY A 332 -6.59 5.31 13.57
CA GLY A 332 -5.48 6.26 13.57
C GLY A 332 -4.76 6.37 12.22
N HIS A 333 -4.17 7.53 12.00
CA HIS A 333 -3.42 7.85 10.78
C HIS A 333 -2.32 8.87 11.08
N ALA A 334 -1.26 8.87 10.26
CA ALA A 334 -0.12 9.78 10.45
C ALA A 334 -0.47 11.26 10.17
N VAL A 335 -1.46 11.51 9.30
CA VAL A 335 -1.90 12.86 8.90
C VAL A 335 -3.34 13.13 9.32
N TYR A 336 -4.28 12.28 8.95
CA TYR A 336 -5.68 12.45 9.29
C TYR A 336 -5.94 12.39 10.79
N THR A 337 -6.87 13.22 11.25
CA THR A 337 -7.21 13.36 12.67
C THR A 337 -8.70 13.05 12.91
N LYS A 338 -9.62 13.90 12.43
CA LYS A 338 -11.07 13.73 12.64
C LYS A 338 -11.69 12.72 11.67
N SER A 339 -11.24 12.69 10.43
CA SER A 339 -11.74 11.74 9.41
C SER A 339 -10.68 11.42 8.36
N ASP A 340 -10.73 10.21 7.78
CA ASP A 340 -10.05 9.84 6.53
C ASP A 340 -11.10 9.81 5.42
N PRO A 341 -11.04 10.69 4.42
CA PRO A 341 -12.05 10.77 3.36
C PRO A 341 -12.22 9.44 2.62
N ARG A 342 -11.16 8.63 2.53
CA ARG A 342 -11.19 7.32 1.86
C ARG A 342 -12.04 6.33 2.66
N ALA A 343 -11.89 6.29 3.98
CA ALA A 343 -12.71 5.45 4.85
C ALA A 343 -14.18 5.85 4.80
N VAL A 344 -14.47 7.15 4.81
CA VAL A 344 -15.84 7.70 4.71
C VAL A 344 -16.49 7.29 3.39
N ILE A 345 -15.79 7.47 2.26
CA ILE A 345 -16.29 7.13 0.92
C ILE A 345 -16.51 5.61 0.81
N LEU A 346 -15.56 4.79 1.25
CA LEU A 346 -15.68 3.33 1.21
C LEU A 346 -16.86 2.84 2.05
N LYS A 347 -16.98 3.32 3.27
CA LYS A 347 -18.07 2.97 4.18
C LYS A 347 -19.43 3.24 3.56
N SER A 348 -19.63 4.45 2.98
CA SER A 348 -20.90 4.82 2.39
C SER A 348 -21.27 4.00 1.17
N ASN A 349 -20.30 3.74 0.27
CA ASN A 349 -20.54 3.03 -0.98
C ASN A 349 -20.60 1.49 -0.83
N ALA A 350 -19.93 0.94 0.20
CA ALA A 350 -19.93 -0.51 0.42
C ALA A 350 -21.14 -1.04 1.17
N ARG A 351 -21.83 -0.20 1.96
CA ARG A 351 -22.90 -0.64 2.89
C ARG A 351 -23.97 -1.47 2.22
N LYS A 352 -24.55 -0.97 1.14
CA LYS A 352 -25.65 -1.64 0.42
C LYS A 352 -25.21 -3.04 -0.06
N LEU A 353 -24.09 -3.10 -0.78
CA LEU A 353 -23.59 -4.35 -1.34
C LEU A 353 -23.16 -5.34 -0.25
N ALA A 354 -22.58 -4.85 0.86
CA ALA A 354 -22.22 -5.69 2.00
C ALA A 354 -23.46 -6.36 2.62
N TYR A 355 -24.55 -5.61 2.80
CA TYR A 355 -25.79 -6.15 3.35
C TYR A 355 -26.45 -7.15 2.41
N GLU A 356 -26.52 -6.85 1.11
CA GLU A 356 -27.05 -7.76 0.09
C GLU A 356 -26.23 -9.06 -0.03
N ALA A 357 -24.92 -8.98 0.22
CA ALA A 357 -24.02 -10.13 0.22
C ALA A 357 -23.98 -10.90 1.57
N GLY A 358 -24.75 -10.49 2.57
CA GLY A 358 -24.84 -11.16 3.87
C GLY A 358 -23.75 -10.79 4.88
N PHE A 359 -23.03 -9.67 4.69
CA PHE A 359 -21.99 -9.17 5.58
C PHE A 359 -22.46 -8.05 6.54
N GLU A 360 -23.75 -8.02 6.87
CA GLU A 360 -24.32 -6.99 7.75
C GLU A 360 -23.69 -7.03 9.15
N LYS A 361 -23.47 -8.21 9.70
CA LYS A 361 -22.86 -8.41 11.03
C LYS A 361 -21.44 -7.83 11.05
N GLU A 362 -20.63 -8.19 10.07
CA GLU A 362 -19.25 -7.72 9.93
C GLU A 362 -19.20 -6.20 9.75
N PHE A 363 -20.08 -5.64 8.93
CA PHE A 363 -20.16 -4.21 8.69
C PHE A 363 -20.50 -3.44 9.98
N LYS A 364 -21.52 -3.89 10.73
CA LYS A 364 -21.89 -3.31 12.02
C LYS A 364 -20.79 -3.43 13.06
N THR A 365 -20.05 -4.55 13.06
CA THR A 365 -18.90 -4.73 13.94
C THR A 365 -17.84 -3.66 13.67
N LEU A 366 -17.50 -3.39 12.40
CA LEU A 366 -16.55 -2.33 12.04
C LEU A 366 -17.05 -0.94 12.41
N GLU A 367 -18.36 -0.67 12.26
CA GLU A 367 -18.95 0.60 12.70
C GLU A 367 -18.82 0.77 14.23
N ASN A 368 -19.02 -0.29 15.00
CA ASN A 368 -18.82 -0.26 16.45
C ASN A 368 -17.35 -0.02 16.82
N VAL A 369 -16.40 -0.70 16.13
CA VAL A 369 -14.97 -0.47 16.32
C VAL A 369 -14.60 0.99 16.03
N GLU A 370 -15.06 1.55 14.90
CA GLU A 370 -14.81 2.95 14.53
C GLU A 370 -15.33 3.92 15.60
N MET A 371 -16.57 3.71 16.04
CA MET A 371 -17.25 4.61 16.97
C MET A 371 -16.64 4.58 18.37
N LEU A 372 -16.30 3.37 18.87
CA LEU A 372 -15.92 3.17 20.26
C LEU A 372 -14.42 3.34 20.52
N THR A 373 -13.56 3.15 19.50
CA THR A 373 -12.11 3.16 19.71
C THR A 373 -11.59 4.46 20.32
N PRO A 374 -12.02 5.67 19.93
CA PRO A 374 -11.53 6.89 20.56
C PRO A 374 -11.82 6.94 22.07
N GLU A 375 -13.03 6.58 22.48
CA GLU A 375 -13.46 6.55 23.87
C GLU A 375 -12.66 5.51 24.68
N VAL A 376 -12.56 4.28 24.17
CA VAL A 376 -11.81 3.20 24.81
C VAL A 376 -10.31 3.54 24.92
N PHE A 377 -9.76 4.19 23.90
CA PHE A 377 -8.36 4.62 23.92
C PHE A 377 -8.10 5.67 25.01
N ALA A 378 -8.99 6.66 25.13
CA ALA A 378 -8.93 7.67 26.19
C ALA A 378 -9.02 7.03 27.60
N GLU A 379 -9.96 6.10 27.80
CA GLU A 379 -10.15 5.39 29.08
C GLU A 379 -8.91 4.56 29.48
N VAL A 380 -8.33 3.79 28.53
CA VAL A 380 -7.24 2.85 28.83
C VAL A 380 -5.86 3.51 28.84
N LYS A 381 -5.62 4.48 27.95
CA LYS A 381 -4.30 5.13 27.79
C LYS A 381 -4.20 6.48 28.46
N GLY A 382 -5.32 7.09 28.90
CA GLY A 382 -5.35 8.43 29.49
C GLY A 382 -4.95 9.52 28.48
N ASP A 383 -5.15 9.30 27.20
CA ASP A 383 -4.80 10.21 26.11
C ASP A 383 -6.04 10.48 25.23
N ASP A 384 -6.53 11.71 25.29
CA ASP A 384 -7.69 12.18 24.50
C ASP A 384 -7.32 12.47 23.03
N LYS A 385 -6.40 11.68 22.48
CA LYS A 385 -5.92 11.85 21.12
C LYS A 385 -7.07 11.70 20.13
N VAL A 386 -7.28 12.75 19.33
CA VAL A 386 -8.21 12.69 18.21
C VAL A 386 -7.72 11.66 17.19
N MET A 387 -8.50 10.64 16.93
CA MET A 387 -8.20 9.60 15.97
C MET A 387 -9.44 9.19 15.17
N CYS A 388 -9.22 8.78 13.92
CA CYS A 388 -10.31 8.32 13.04
C CYS A 388 -9.96 6.95 12.45
N ALA A 389 -10.98 6.30 11.87
CA ALA A 389 -10.77 5.16 10.98
C ALA A 389 -9.93 5.59 9.78
N ASN A 390 -9.00 4.74 9.38
CA ASN A 390 -8.28 4.87 8.12
C ASN A 390 -8.91 3.94 7.05
N VAL A 391 -8.44 4.04 5.80
CA VAL A 391 -8.99 3.28 4.68
C VAL A 391 -8.97 1.77 4.90
N ASP A 392 -8.01 1.26 5.68
CA ASP A 392 -7.83 -0.17 5.91
C ASP A 392 -8.94 -0.76 6.79
N LEU A 393 -9.66 0.05 7.59
CA LEU A 393 -10.76 -0.43 8.41
C LEU A 393 -11.86 -1.09 7.56
N TYR A 394 -12.19 -0.48 6.43
CA TYR A 394 -13.28 -0.96 5.57
C TYR A 394 -12.82 -1.72 4.32
N SER A 395 -11.60 -1.48 3.82
CA SER A 395 -11.15 -2.06 2.56
C SER A 395 -11.11 -3.59 2.57
N GLY A 396 -10.71 -4.20 3.69
CA GLY A 396 -10.69 -5.66 3.83
C GLY A 396 -12.08 -6.29 3.71
N LEU A 397 -13.10 -5.67 4.34
CA LEU A 397 -14.48 -6.12 4.22
C LEU A 397 -15.00 -5.94 2.79
N VAL A 398 -14.71 -4.81 2.15
CA VAL A 398 -15.07 -4.59 0.74
C VAL A 398 -14.49 -5.69 -0.15
N TYR A 399 -13.23 -6.05 0.04
CA TYR A 399 -12.63 -7.13 -0.74
C TYR A 399 -13.28 -8.50 -0.48
N LYS A 400 -13.69 -8.79 0.76
CA LYS A 400 -14.47 -10.00 1.07
C LYS A 400 -15.82 -10.01 0.37
N VAL A 401 -16.55 -8.89 0.39
CA VAL A 401 -17.82 -8.72 -0.33
C VAL A 401 -17.65 -8.98 -1.83
N LEU A 402 -16.56 -8.50 -2.40
CA LEU A 402 -16.19 -8.71 -3.81
C LEU A 402 -15.60 -10.10 -4.09
N LYS A 403 -15.51 -10.98 -3.08
CA LYS A 403 -14.90 -12.32 -3.16
C LYS A 403 -13.44 -12.29 -3.63
N ILE A 404 -12.72 -11.23 -3.29
CA ILE A 404 -11.28 -11.10 -3.53
C ILE A 404 -10.54 -11.81 -2.39
N PRO A 405 -9.62 -12.74 -2.69
CA PRO A 405 -8.87 -13.47 -1.68
C PRO A 405 -7.92 -12.56 -0.90
N GLU A 406 -7.67 -12.85 0.37
CA GLU A 406 -6.74 -12.10 1.24
C GLU A 406 -5.32 -12.00 0.65
N ASP A 407 -4.88 -13.01 -0.06
CA ASP A 407 -3.62 -13.00 -0.80
C ASP A 407 -3.44 -11.81 -1.75
N LEU A 408 -4.55 -11.20 -2.17
CA LEU A 408 -4.60 -10.10 -3.13
C LEU A 408 -4.91 -8.73 -2.50
N PHE A 409 -5.10 -8.61 -1.20
CA PHE A 409 -5.43 -7.33 -0.57
C PHE A 409 -4.33 -6.28 -0.78
N THR A 410 -3.11 -6.57 -0.37
CA THR A 410 -1.96 -5.68 -0.63
C THR A 410 -1.56 -5.61 -2.12
N PRO A 411 -1.56 -6.72 -2.89
CA PRO A 411 -1.38 -6.69 -4.34
C PRO A 411 -2.34 -5.78 -5.09
N LEU A 412 -3.61 -5.78 -4.73
CA LEU A 412 -4.61 -4.91 -5.33
C LEU A 412 -4.36 -3.43 -4.99
N PHE A 413 -3.96 -3.16 -3.75
CA PHE A 413 -3.52 -1.83 -3.34
C PHE A 413 -2.33 -1.35 -4.19
N ALA A 414 -1.32 -2.20 -4.43
CA ALA A 414 -0.19 -1.90 -5.30
C ALA A 414 -0.61 -1.65 -6.75
N THR A 415 -1.56 -2.46 -7.25
CA THR A 415 -2.11 -2.33 -8.61
C THR A 415 -2.79 -0.97 -8.82
N ALA A 416 -3.45 -0.44 -7.82
CA ALA A 416 -4.00 0.91 -7.87
C ALA A 416 -2.90 1.99 -7.73
N ARG A 417 -1.98 1.83 -6.78
CA ARG A 417 -0.97 2.82 -6.40
C ARG A 417 0.12 3.03 -7.45
N ILE A 418 0.33 2.08 -8.36
CA ILE A 418 1.36 2.21 -9.40
C ILE A 418 1.15 3.45 -10.27
N ALA A 419 -0.09 3.89 -10.48
CA ALA A 419 -0.40 5.13 -11.18
C ALA A 419 0.23 6.35 -10.47
N GLY A 420 0.08 6.43 -9.15
CA GLY A 420 0.71 7.45 -8.32
C GLY A 420 2.23 7.37 -8.36
N TRP A 421 2.83 6.18 -8.22
CA TRP A 421 4.28 6.02 -8.30
C TRP A 421 4.83 6.50 -9.65
N CYS A 422 4.19 6.14 -10.75
CA CYS A 422 4.57 6.57 -12.09
C CYS A 422 4.48 8.10 -12.25
N ALA A 423 3.40 8.71 -11.76
CA ALA A 423 3.21 10.14 -11.78
C ALA A 423 4.32 10.87 -10.98
N HIS A 424 4.62 10.38 -9.78
CA HIS A 424 5.68 10.94 -8.94
C HIS A 424 7.08 10.76 -9.54
N ARG A 425 7.33 9.64 -10.22
CA ARG A 425 8.57 9.46 -10.98
C ARG A 425 8.70 10.49 -12.11
N LEU A 426 7.66 10.65 -12.90
CA LEU A 426 7.65 11.65 -13.99
C LEU A 426 7.85 13.06 -13.46
N GLU A 427 7.16 13.43 -12.36
CA GLU A 427 7.34 14.76 -11.73
C GLU A 427 8.77 14.98 -11.25
N GLU A 428 9.41 13.98 -10.64
CA GLU A 428 10.80 14.07 -10.18
C GLU A 428 11.76 14.31 -11.34
N LEU A 429 11.59 13.59 -12.45
CA LEU A 429 12.41 13.78 -13.66
C LEU A 429 12.17 15.12 -14.34
N ILE A 430 10.91 15.55 -14.46
CA ILE A 430 10.54 16.84 -15.10
C ILE A 430 11.07 18.02 -14.27
N SER A 431 11.04 17.90 -12.94
CA SER A 431 11.47 18.97 -12.03
C SER A 431 12.99 19.14 -11.98
N GLY A 432 13.75 18.24 -12.59
CA GLY A 432 15.22 18.28 -12.59
C GLY A 432 15.79 18.12 -11.17
N GLY A 433 15.22 17.24 -10.37
CA GLY A 433 15.57 17.00 -8.97
C GLY A 433 17.06 16.67 -8.76
N ARG A 434 17.57 17.02 -7.59
CA ARG A 434 18.90 16.59 -7.15
C ARG A 434 18.79 15.23 -6.48
N ILE A 435 19.87 14.44 -6.55
CA ILE A 435 19.94 13.18 -5.81
C ILE A 435 19.62 13.41 -4.32
N MET A 436 18.66 12.69 -3.79
CA MET A 436 18.25 12.73 -2.38
C MET A 436 19.34 12.08 -1.52
N ARG A 437 20.04 12.89 -0.78
CA ARG A 437 21.19 12.46 0.06
C ARG A 437 21.11 13.11 1.43
N PRO A 438 20.28 12.61 2.35
CA PRO A 438 20.20 13.13 3.71
C PRO A 438 21.51 12.92 4.46
N ALA A 439 21.81 13.80 5.42
CA ALA A 439 22.96 13.66 6.28
C ALA A 439 22.73 12.61 7.37
N TYR A 440 23.77 11.83 7.68
CA TYR A 440 23.81 10.91 8.82
C TYR A 440 24.97 11.28 9.74
N LYS A 441 24.70 11.37 11.05
CA LYS A 441 25.73 11.59 12.06
C LYS A 441 26.32 10.26 12.49
N SER A 442 27.63 10.09 12.29
CA SER A 442 28.35 8.96 12.88
C SER A 442 28.52 9.20 14.40
N VAL A 443 28.11 8.22 15.19
CA VAL A 443 28.33 8.19 16.65
C VAL A 443 29.44 7.20 17.05
N ALA A 444 30.10 6.57 16.08
CA ALA A 444 31.26 5.72 16.32
C ALA A 444 32.49 6.58 16.71
N HIS A 445 33.21 6.15 17.75
CA HIS A 445 34.46 6.74 18.11
C HIS A 445 35.57 6.38 17.11
N THR A 446 36.51 7.29 16.89
CA THR A 446 37.72 7.00 16.12
C THR A 446 38.54 5.94 16.83
N ARG A 447 38.98 4.92 16.08
CA ARG A 447 39.79 3.81 16.59
C ARG A 447 41.06 3.68 15.77
N THR A 448 42.15 3.27 16.44
CA THR A 448 43.39 2.91 15.75
C THR A 448 43.29 1.51 15.19
N TYR A 449 43.75 1.31 13.97
CA TYR A 449 43.83 -0.03 13.39
C TYR A 449 44.87 -0.88 14.13
N ILE A 450 44.47 -2.09 14.54
CA ILE A 450 45.33 -3.09 15.19
C ILE A 450 45.45 -4.26 14.23
N ALA A 451 46.63 -4.73 13.97
CA ALA A 451 46.87 -5.89 13.09
C ALA A 451 46.23 -7.16 13.70
N PRO A 452 45.74 -8.11 12.86
CA PRO A 452 45.06 -9.31 13.36
C PRO A 452 45.84 -10.12 14.40
N ALA A 453 47.19 -10.16 14.28
CA ALA A 453 48.06 -10.87 15.21
C ALA A 453 48.14 -10.24 16.59
N ASP A 454 47.86 -8.92 16.66
CA ASP A 454 48.01 -8.11 17.87
C ASP A 454 46.63 -7.86 18.55
N ARG A 455 45.54 -8.43 18.04
CA ARG A 455 44.20 -8.32 18.60
C ARG A 455 44.06 -9.28 19.76
N GLU A 456 43.96 -8.78 20.97
CA GLU A 456 43.52 -9.59 22.09
C GLU A 456 42.07 -10.08 21.92
N VAL A 457 41.82 -11.32 22.28
CA VAL A 457 40.46 -11.86 22.37
C VAL A 457 39.77 -11.10 23.50
N GLN A 458 38.95 -10.12 23.15
CA GLN A 458 38.06 -9.50 24.12
C GLN A 458 37.04 -10.53 24.58
N GLY A 459 37.21 -11.01 25.82
CA GLY A 459 36.35 -11.97 26.50
C GLY A 459 34.92 -11.44 26.75
#